data_159a79c3c43a5dc62e697d26be52064d
#
_entry.id   159a79c3c43a5dc62e697d26be52064d
#
_cell.length_a   1.000
_cell.length_b   1.000
_cell.length_c   1.000
_cell.angle_alpha   90.00
_cell.angle_beta   90.00
_cell.angle_gamma   90.00
#
_symmetry.space_group_name_H-M   'P 1'
#
loop_
_entity.id
_entity.type
_entity.pdbx_description
1 polymer ?
#
loop_
_entity_poly.entity_id
_entity_poly.type
_entity_poly.pdbx_seq_one_letter_code
_entity_poly.pdbx_strand_id
1 'polypeptide(L)'
;MSSTTQTGASKFSLSMLINDTRYRSTTFQVIALIGLIFAMGYLVSNLLSNLADAGLNISWRFFGETAGYDINQMPIEYNNQMSHGRASMVGAVNTLIVAFLACVSATVLGVIAGVLRLSNNWVVSKLMAIYVEAFRNVPVLIWILIIFLVMSNVLPQPREFRGDAAASSMWFDMVAFTNRGVYIPRLVLDDLGWVVFAAFGLSIIGVFAFRRYARNLLFKTGRLIPTFLPSIGILIIPTVLVYFALGSPIGLENPALKGFNFKGGLHLRLSLIALWFALAIYTGAFIAENVRAGIQAISYGQTE
;
A
#
# COMPACT_ATOMS: atom_id res chain seq x y z
N MET A 1 -46.14 42.68 38.04
CA MET A 1 -45.73 41.57 38.89
C MET A 1 -45.17 40.45 38.02
N SER A 2 -43.87 40.44 37.89
CA SER A 2 -43.16 39.43 37.11
C SER A 2 -42.60 38.36 38.06
N SER A 3 -43.15 37.17 37.99
CA SER A 3 -42.67 35.99 38.76
C SER A 3 -41.44 35.45 38.10
N THR A 4 -40.28 35.70 38.67
CA THR A 4 -39.02 35.03 38.35
C THR A 4 -39.10 33.58 38.91
N THR A 5 -39.34 32.65 38.02
CA THR A 5 -39.15 31.22 38.30
C THR A 5 -37.66 30.91 38.47
N GLN A 6 -37.18 30.87 39.72
CA GLN A 6 -35.87 30.29 40.03
C GLN A 6 -35.90 28.81 39.67
N THR A 7 -35.22 28.44 38.59
CA THR A 7 -34.85 27.06 38.30
C THR A 7 -33.81 26.62 39.33
N GLY A 8 -34.28 26.04 40.44
CA GLY A 8 -33.40 25.40 41.41
C GLY A 8 -32.60 24.30 40.73
N ALA A 9 -31.27 24.42 40.71
CA ALA A 9 -30.38 23.36 40.29
C ALA A 9 -30.67 22.10 41.14
N SER A 10 -31.30 21.10 40.54
CA SER A 10 -31.57 19.82 41.19
C SER A 10 -30.26 19.21 41.66
N LYS A 11 -30.12 18.98 42.96
CA LYS A 11 -28.94 18.32 43.52
C LYS A 11 -28.80 16.92 42.86
N PHE A 12 -27.62 16.64 42.35
CA PHE A 12 -27.30 15.35 41.74
C PHE A 12 -27.60 14.21 42.71
N SER A 13 -28.41 13.24 42.28
CA SER A 13 -28.70 12.03 43.04
C SER A 13 -28.32 10.80 42.19
N LEU A 14 -27.83 9.73 42.82
CA LEU A 14 -27.45 8.50 42.12
C LEU A 14 -28.59 7.89 41.30
N SER A 15 -29.86 8.12 41.71
CA SER A 15 -31.04 7.67 40.96
C SER A 15 -31.13 8.35 39.57
N MET A 16 -30.56 9.53 39.38
CA MET A 16 -30.53 10.23 38.10
C MET A 16 -29.69 9.49 37.04
N LEU A 17 -28.68 8.72 37.45
CA LEU A 17 -27.87 7.93 36.53
C LEU A 17 -28.69 6.87 35.78
N ILE A 18 -29.80 6.40 36.34
CA ILE A 18 -30.64 5.36 35.74
C ILE A 18 -31.95 5.95 35.21
N ASN A 19 -32.53 6.94 35.91
CA ASN A 19 -33.87 7.43 35.60
C ASN A 19 -33.88 8.69 34.73
N ASP A 20 -32.81 9.50 34.74
CA ASP A 20 -32.72 10.70 33.90
C ASP A 20 -32.17 10.34 32.51
N THR A 21 -32.93 10.67 31.47
CA THR A 21 -32.56 10.39 30.05
C THR A 21 -31.23 11.02 29.63
N ARG A 22 -30.80 12.08 30.33
CA ARG A 22 -29.51 12.76 30.03
C ARG A 22 -28.30 11.91 30.41
N TYR A 23 -28.40 11.19 31.56
CA TYR A 23 -27.28 10.41 32.11
C TYR A 23 -27.39 8.92 31.80
N ARG A 24 -28.62 8.41 31.63
CA ARG A 24 -28.91 6.98 31.47
C ARG A 24 -28.10 6.32 30.34
N SER A 25 -28.07 6.97 29.17
CA SER A 25 -27.33 6.42 28.02
C SER A 25 -25.82 6.28 28.31
N THR A 26 -25.22 7.33 28.89
CA THR A 26 -23.81 7.32 29.29
C THR A 26 -23.53 6.32 30.40
N THR A 27 -24.43 6.20 31.40
CA THR A 27 -24.30 5.24 32.48
C THR A 27 -24.27 3.80 31.95
N PHE A 28 -25.22 3.44 31.07
CA PHE A 28 -25.21 2.10 30.46
C PHE A 28 -24.01 1.84 29.61
N GLN A 29 -23.52 2.83 28.86
CA GLN A 29 -22.27 2.71 28.08
C GLN A 29 -21.05 2.46 28.98
N VAL A 30 -20.96 3.19 30.11
CA VAL A 30 -19.86 3.00 31.07
C VAL A 30 -19.95 1.61 31.74
N ILE A 31 -21.16 1.19 32.16
CA ILE A 31 -21.34 -0.15 32.72
C ILE A 31 -21.01 -1.24 31.72
N ALA A 32 -21.46 -1.10 30.46
CA ALA A 32 -21.14 -2.05 29.41
C ALA A 32 -19.64 -2.09 29.11
N LEU A 33 -18.96 -0.92 29.08
CA LEU A 33 -17.53 -0.84 28.91
C LEU A 33 -16.77 -1.52 30.06
N ILE A 34 -17.16 -1.26 31.28
CA ILE A 34 -16.56 -1.92 32.46
C ILE A 34 -16.78 -3.44 32.39
N GLY A 35 -18.00 -3.89 32.07
CA GLY A 35 -18.29 -5.31 31.86
C GLY A 35 -17.45 -5.94 30.77
N LEU A 36 -17.26 -5.23 29.66
CA LEU A 36 -16.38 -5.68 28.57
C LEU A 36 -14.92 -5.79 29.03
N ILE A 37 -14.41 -4.80 29.78
CA ILE A 37 -13.04 -4.83 30.29
C ILE A 37 -12.85 -6.02 31.24
N PHE A 38 -13.81 -6.29 32.14
CA PHE A 38 -13.75 -7.45 33.02
C PHE A 38 -13.81 -8.78 32.25
N ALA A 39 -14.69 -8.88 31.23
CA ALA A 39 -14.79 -10.07 30.40
C ALA A 39 -13.47 -10.31 29.62
N MET A 40 -12.90 -9.26 29.04
CA MET A 40 -11.60 -9.35 28.36
C MET A 40 -10.47 -9.72 29.34
N GLY A 41 -10.45 -9.12 30.54
CA GLY A 41 -9.48 -9.45 31.57
C GLY A 41 -9.55 -10.91 31.99
N TYR A 42 -10.77 -11.44 32.16
CA TYR A 42 -11.01 -12.86 32.47
C TYR A 42 -10.51 -13.78 31.32
N LEU A 43 -10.84 -13.45 30.06
CA LEU A 43 -10.39 -14.23 28.91
C LEU A 43 -8.87 -14.25 28.80
N VAL A 44 -8.22 -13.10 28.96
CA VAL A 44 -6.75 -13.01 28.94
C VAL A 44 -6.12 -13.78 30.07
N SER A 45 -6.65 -13.65 31.31
CA SER A 45 -6.16 -14.40 32.46
C SER A 45 -6.29 -15.91 32.26
N ASN A 46 -7.43 -16.37 31.76
CA ASN A 46 -7.67 -17.77 31.48
C ASN A 46 -6.76 -18.30 30.35
N LEU A 47 -6.53 -17.48 29.29
CA LEU A 47 -5.57 -17.79 28.23
C LEU A 47 -4.15 -17.97 28.78
N LEU A 48 -3.69 -17.02 29.61
CA LEU A 48 -2.34 -17.07 30.19
C LEU A 48 -2.16 -18.29 31.10
N SER A 49 -3.18 -18.63 31.91
CA SER A 49 -3.18 -19.82 32.75
C SER A 49 -3.09 -21.10 31.91
N ASN A 50 -3.95 -21.24 30.92
CA ASN A 50 -3.96 -22.44 30.05
C ASN A 50 -2.67 -22.60 29.24
N LEU A 51 -2.04 -21.49 28.80
CA LEU A 51 -0.74 -21.51 28.14
C LEU A 51 0.36 -21.97 29.12
N ALA A 52 0.35 -21.44 30.33
CA ALA A 52 1.32 -21.86 31.37
C ALA A 52 1.18 -23.35 31.72
N ASP A 53 -0.05 -23.85 31.85
CA ASP A 53 -0.34 -25.27 32.10
C ASP A 53 0.11 -26.15 30.92
N ALA A 54 0.08 -25.65 29.69
CA ALA A 54 0.62 -26.28 28.50
C ALA A 54 2.14 -26.15 28.36
N GLY A 55 2.84 -25.54 29.33
CA GLY A 55 4.26 -25.29 29.28
C GLY A 55 4.71 -24.17 28.34
N LEU A 56 3.76 -23.40 27.82
CA LEU A 56 3.98 -22.27 26.90
C LEU A 56 4.00 -20.96 27.67
N ASN A 57 5.18 -20.38 27.87
CA ASN A 57 5.32 -19.08 28.52
C ASN A 57 5.36 -17.97 27.45
N ILE A 58 4.47 -16.99 27.54
CA ILE A 58 4.52 -15.79 26.71
C ILE A 58 5.72 -14.95 27.17
N SER A 59 6.70 -14.82 26.31
CA SER A 59 7.92 -14.09 26.58
C SER A 59 8.40 -13.36 25.32
N TRP A 60 8.92 -12.14 25.49
CA TRP A 60 9.55 -11.41 24.40
C TRP A 60 10.92 -11.98 23.98
N ARG A 61 11.46 -12.95 24.75
CA ARG A 61 12.76 -13.57 24.46
C ARG A 61 12.78 -14.29 23.11
N PHE A 62 11.63 -14.85 22.68
CA PHE A 62 11.52 -15.56 21.40
C PHE A 62 11.89 -14.66 20.19
N PHE A 63 11.73 -13.34 20.30
CA PHE A 63 12.15 -12.43 19.23
C PHE A 63 13.65 -12.50 18.94
N GLY A 64 14.46 -12.85 19.92
CA GLY A 64 15.90 -13.04 19.79
C GLY A 64 16.30 -14.45 19.34
N GLU A 65 15.40 -15.43 19.43
CA GLU A 65 15.67 -16.82 19.07
C GLU A 65 15.68 -17.02 17.57
N THR A 66 16.40 -18.06 17.10
CA THR A 66 16.52 -18.38 15.68
C THR A 66 15.18 -18.80 15.10
N ALA A 67 14.79 -18.19 13.98
CA ALA A 67 13.49 -18.42 13.35
C ALA A 67 13.32 -19.85 12.79
N GLY A 68 14.36 -20.40 12.17
CA GLY A 68 14.38 -21.78 11.68
C GLY A 68 13.54 -22.02 10.42
N TYR A 69 12.91 -21.02 9.84
CA TYR A 69 12.10 -21.12 8.63
C TYR A 69 12.50 -20.11 7.57
N ASP A 70 12.24 -20.42 6.30
CA ASP A 70 12.54 -19.57 5.16
C ASP A 70 11.35 -18.67 4.81
N ILE A 71 11.65 -17.45 4.34
CA ILE A 71 10.68 -16.50 3.79
C ILE A 71 10.95 -16.35 2.30
N ASN A 72 9.93 -16.58 1.47
CA ASN A 72 10.09 -16.59 0.02
C ASN A 72 10.38 -15.22 -0.59
N GLN A 73 9.75 -14.15 -0.09
CA GLN A 73 9.97 -12.78 -0.54
C GLN A 73 10.76 -12.03 0.52
N MET A 74 12.00 -11.70 0.20
CA MET A 74 12.95 -11.05 1.12
C MET A 74 13.37 -9.68 0.57
N PRO A 75 12.63 -8.61 0.86
CA PRO A 75 13.01 -7.25 0.46
C PRO A 75 14.22 -6.71 1.23
N ILE A 76 14.50 -7.30 2.38
CA ILE A 76 15.68 -7.06 3.21
C ILE A 76 16.38 -8.38 3.47
N GLU A 77 17.68 -8.33 3.76
CA GLU A 77 18.49 -9.52 4.01
C GLU A 77 17.92 -10.36 5.16
N TYR A 78 17.70 -11.65 4.89
CA TYR A 78 17.16 -12.64 5.81
C TYR A 78 17.62 -14.04 5.43
N ASN A 79 17.93 -14.85 6.45
CA ASN A 79 18.10 -16.30 6.34
C ASN A 79 17.47 -16.98 7.56
N ASN A 80 17.28 -18.30 7.51
CA ASN A 80 16.62 -19.07 8.55
C ASN A 80 17.41 -19.16 9.89
N GLN A 81 18.67 -18.75 9.91
CA GLN A 81 19.47 -18.67 11.14
C GLN A 81 19.29 -17.32 11.85
N MET A 82 18.65 -16.35 11.20
CA MET A 82 18.33 -15.07 11.84
C MET A 82 17.14 -15.20 12.80
N SER A 83 16.97 -14.19 13.65
CA SER A 83 15.98 -14.20 14.71
C SER A 83 14.53 -14.04 14.20
N HIS A 84 13.56 -14.46 15.01
CA HIS A 84 12.13 -14.20 14.79
C HIS A 84 11.83 -12.70 14.65
N GLY A 85 12.53 -11.83 15.39
CA GLY A 85 12.40 -10.39 15.23
C GLY A 85 12.78 -9.93 13.83
N ARG A 86 13.86 -10.47 13.25
CA ARG A 86 14.26 -10.18 11.86
C ARG A 86 13.22 -10.70 10.86
N ALA A 87 12.73 -11.91 11.06
CA ALA A 87 11.64 -12.49 10.24
C ALA A 87 10.38 -11.62 10.27
N SER A 88 10.00 -11.13 11.45
CA SER A 88 8.86 -10.21 11.62
C SER A 88 9.06 -8.89 10.88
N MET A 89 10.29 -8.33 10.89
CA MET A 89 10.61 -7.14 10.09
C MET A 89 10.47 -7.39 8.58
N VAL A 90 10.91 -8.55 8.07
CA VAL A 90 10.71 -8.94 6.67
C VAL A 90 9.22 -8.98 6.33
N GLY A 91 8.40 -9.58 7.20
CA GLY A 91 6.95 -9.62 7.05
C GLY A 91 6.31 -8.23 7.04
N ALA A 92 6.72 -7.35 7.96
CA ALA A 92 6.25 -5.98 8.01
C ALA A 92 6.60 -5.18 6.74
N VAL A 93 7.84 -5.30 6.25
CA VAL A 93 8.28 -4.64 5.01
C VAL A 93 7.51 -5.18 3.80
N ASN A 94 7.30 -6.49 3.69
CA ASN A 94 6.48 -7.09 2.64
C ASN A 94 5.05 -6.54 2.68
N THR A 95 4.46 -6.43 3.87
CA THR A 95 3.10 -5.88 4.05
C THR A 95 3.04 -4.42 3.58
N LEU A 96 4.02 -3.59 3.94
CA LEU A 96 4.08 -2.19 3.51
C LEU A 96 4.25 -2.06 2.00
N ILE A 97 5.09 -2.89 1.38
CA ILE A 97 5.27 -2.90 -0.09
C ILE A 97 3.96 -3.24 -0.78
N VAL A 98 3.30 -4.32 -0.37
CA VAL A 98 2.01 -4.74 -0.96
C VAL A 98 0.94 -3.68 -0.73
N ALA A 99 0.84 -3.13 0.48
CA ALA A 99 -0.13 -2.10 0.81
C ALA A 99 0.06 -0.84 -0.06
N PHE A 100 1.30 -0.36 -0.19
CA PHE A 100 1.61 0.80 -1.02
C PHE A 100 1.25 0.55 -2.49
N LEU A 101 1.71 -0.56 -3.06
CA LEU A 101 1.45 -0.92 -4.45
C LEU A 101 -0.05 -1.10 -4.70
N ALA A 102 -0.75 -1.79 -3.80
CA ALA A 102 -2.19 -2.02 -3.91
C ALA A 102 -2.99 -0.72 -3.78
N CYS A 103 -2.67 0.16 -2.81
CA CYS A 103 -3.35 1.44 -2.63
C CYS A 103 -3.21 2.35 -3.86
N VAL A 104 -1.99 2.49 -4.39
CA VAL A 104 -1.75 3.31 -5.59
C VAL A 104 -2.50 2.74 -6.79
N SER A 105 -2.33 1.44 -7.06
CA SER A 105 -2.97 0.78 -8.20
C SER A 105 -4.49 0.78 -8.08
N ALA A 106 -5.03 0.48 -6.90
CA ALA A 106 -6.48 0.50 -6.64
C ALA A 106 -7.08 1.89 -6.83
N THR A 107 -6.38 2.94 -6.40
CA THR A 107 -6.83 4.32 -6.56
C THR A 107 -6.91 4.68 -8.05
N VAL A 108 -5.86 4.39 -8.81
CA VAL A 108 -5.83 4.68 -10.25
C VAL A 108 -6.93 3.90 -10.99
N LEU A 109 -7.00 2.58 -10.77
CA LEU A 109 -8.02 1.73 -11.39
C LEU A 109 -9.43 2.14 -10.98
N GLY A 110 -9.62 2.42 -9.69
CA GLY A 110 -10.93 2.79 -9.15
C GLY A 110 -11.43 4.13 -9.66
N VAL A 111 -10.57 5.15 -9.75
CA VAL A 111 -10.95 6.44 -10.32
C VAL A 111 -11.30 6.30 -11.80
N ILE A 112 -10.47 5.61 -12.58
CA ILE A 112 -10.73 5.36 -14.00
C ILE A 112 -12.05 4.59 -14.18
N ALA A 113 -12.24 3.49 -13.48
CA ALA A 113 -13.44 2.67 -13.58
C ALA A 113 -14.70 3.42 -13.12
N GLY A 114 -14.61 4.23 -12.06
CA GLY A 114 -15.70 5.05 -11.55
C GLY A 114 -16.18 6.11 -12.55
N VAL A 115 -15.22 6.80 -13.19
CA VAL A 115 -15.52 7.78 -14.26
C VAL A 115 -16.07 7.08 -15.50
N LEU A 116 -15.45 5.98 -15.95
CA LEU A 116 -15.90 5.23 -17.12
C LEU A 116 -17.31 4.62 -16.94
N ARG A 117 -17.70 4.31 -15.70
CA ARG A 117 -19.06 3.83 -15.40
C ARG A 117 -20.13 4.90 -15.62
N LEU A 118 -19.77 6.18 -15.64
CA LEU A 118 -20.64 7.30 -15.96
C LEU A 118 -20.61 7.68 -17.45
N SER A 119 -19.87 6.95 -18.28
CA SER A 119 -19.75 7.21 -19.71
C SER A 119 -21.10 7.06 -20.42
N ASN A 120 -21.35 7.94 -21.41
CA ASN A 120 -22.50 7.85 -22.32
C ASN A 120 -22.43 6.62 -23.23
N ASN A 121 -21.26 5.99 -23.38
CA ASN A 121 -21.11 4.75 -24.11
C ASN A 121 -21.63 3.59 -23.26
N TRP A 122 -22.73 3.00 -23.70
CA TRP A 122 -23.42 1.90 -23.01
C TRP A 122 -22.49 0.70 -22.76
N VAL A 123 -21.64 0.33 -23.72
CA VAL A 123 -20.75 -0.82 -23.60
C VAL A 123 -19.73 -0.59 -22.49
N VAL A 124 -19.08 0.58 -22.49
CA VAL A 124 -18.08 0.94 -21.47
C VAL A 124 -18.71 0.98 -20.08
N SER A 125 -19.85 1.66 -19.95
CA SER A 125 -20.57 1.75 -18.67
C SER A 125 -20.99 0.38 -18.15
N LYS A 126 -21.49 -0.51 -19.03
CA LYS A 126 -21.92 -1.86 -18.66
C LYS A 126 -20.76 -2.76 -18.26
N LEU A 127 -19.63 -2.70 -18.98
CA LEU A 127 -18.42 -3.46 -18.63
C LEU A 127 -17.87 -3.05 -17.26
N MET A 128 -17.82 -1.76 -16.98
CA MET A 128 -17.38 -1.26 -15.67
C MET A 128 -18.36 -1.63 -14.55
N ALA A 129 -19.67 -1.65 -14.83
CA ALA A 129 -20.65 -2.13 -13.87
C ALA A 129 -20.45 -3.62 -13.54
N ILE A 130 -20.27 -4.47 -14.55
CA ILE A 130 -19.99 -5.91 -14.36
C ILE A 130 -18.72 -6.11 -13.55
N TYR A 131 -17.63 -5.37 -13.86
CA TYR A 131 -16.39 -5.41 -13.08
C TYR A 131 -16.65 -5.10 -11.61
N VAL A 132 -17.30 -3.97 -11.32
CA VAL A 132 -17.54 -3.54 -9.93
C VAL A 132 -18.42 -4.54 -9.18
N GLU A 133 -19.49 -5.02 -9.79
CA GLU A 133 -20.41 -5.99 -9.18
C GLU A 133 -19.74 -7.33 -8.94
N ALA A 134 -18.95 -7.84 -9.89
CA ALA A 134 -18.25 -9.11 -9.74
C ALA A 134 -17.25 -9.08 -8.58
N PHE A 135 -16.42 -8.04 -8.51
CA PHE A 135 -15.38 -7.98 -7.48
C PHE A 135 -15.92 -7.63 -6.08
N ARG A 136 -17.00 -6.87 -5.97
CA ARG A 136 -17.60 -6.54 -4.66
C ARG A 136 -18.41 -7.68 -4.04
N ASN A 137 -18.97 -8.57 -4.84
CA ASN A 137 -19.85 -9.63 -4.35
C ASN A 137 -19.11 -10.91 -3.93
N VAL A 138 -17.84 -11.04 -4.25
CA VAL A 138 -17.02 -12.21 -3.93
C VAL A 138 -15.92 -11.81 -2.93
N PRO A 139 -15.68 -12.58 -1.85
CA PRO A 139 -14.61 -12.31 -0.90
C PRO A 139 -13.24 -12.19 -1.57
N VAL A 140 -12.44 -11.21 -1.15
CA VAL A 140 -11.12 -10.95 -1.73
C VAL A 140 -10.19 -12.17 -1.73
N LEU A 141 -10.27 -13.03 -0.72
CA LEU A 141 -9.46 -14.24 -0.62
C LEU A 141 -9.66 -15.17 -1.83
N ILE A 142 -10.90 -15.29 -2.31
CA ILE A 142 -11.22 -16.11 -3.50
C ILE A 142 -10.52 -15.53 -4.73
N TRP A 143 -10.53 -14.20 -4.91
CA TRP A 143 -9.83 -13.54 -6.00
C TRP A 143 -8.31 -13.74 -5.93
N ILE A 144 -7.73 -13.66 -4.73
CA ILE A 144 -6.29 -13.94 -4.52
C ILE A 144 -5.95 -15.35 -4.99
N LEU A 145 -6.75 -16.35 -4.58
CA LEU A 145 -6.54 -17.74 -4.97
C LEU A 145 -6.71 -17.96 -6.47
N ILE A 146 -7.77 -17.40 -7.08
CA ILE A 146 -8.02 -17.51 -8.52
C ILE A 146 -6.85 -16.91 -9.30
N ILE A 147 -6.45 -15.68 -8.98
CA ILE A 147 -5.36 -15.00 -9.68
C ILE A 147 -4.05 -15.77 -9.53
N PHE A 148 -3.73 -16.25 -8.31
CA PHE A 148 -2.56 -17.07 -8.09
C PHE A 148 -2.58 -18.35 -8.90
N LEU A 149 -3.70 -19.10 -8.92
CA LEU A 149 -3.85 -20.32 -9.70
C LEU A 149 -3.76 -20.07 -11.20
N VAL A 150 -4.42 -19.04 -11.70
CA VAL A 150 -4.34 -18.67 -13.11
C VAL A 150 -2.90 -18.34 -13.50
N MET A 151 -2.23 -17.48 -12.75
CA MET A 151 -0.84 -17.09 -13.04
C MET A 151 0.13 -18.28 -12.95
N SER A 152 -0.06 -19.18 -11.98
CA SER A 152 0.82 -20.35 -11.81
C SER A 152 0.69 -21.40 -12.92
N ASN A 153 -0.47 -21.47 -13.57
CA ASN A 153 -0.74 -22.46 -14.62
C ASN A 153 -0.63 -21.89 -16.05
N VAL A 154 -0.93 -20.60 -16.24
CA VAL A 154 -0.94 -19.97 -17.57
C VAL A 154 0.42 -19.37 -17.95
N LEU A 155 1.17 -18.85 -16.96
CA LEU A 155 2.47 -18.25 -17.24
C LEU A 155 3.52 -19.32 -17.57
N PRO A 156 4.44 -19.02 -18.50
CA PRO A 156 5.45 -19.97 -18.95
C PRO A 156 6.43 -20.35 -17.84
N GLN A 157 6.94 -21.56 -17.93
CA GLN A 157 8.01 -22.02 -17.03
C GLN A 157 9.36 -21.43 -17.45
N PRO A 158 10.32 -21.20 -16.54
CA PRO A 158 11.65 -20.67 -16.91
C PRO A 158 12.36 -21.49 -18.00
N ARG A 159 12.11 -22.80 -18.11
CA ARG A 159 12.68 -23.68 -19.15
C ARG A 159 12.22 -23.31 -20.57
N GLU A 160 11.05 -22.69 -20.71
CA GLU A 160 10.46 -22.31 -22.00
C GLU A 160 11.15 -21.09 -22.64
N PHE A 161 12.02 -20.43 -21.88
CA PHE A 161 12.87 -19.32 -22.35
C PHE A 161 14.25 -19.78 -22.87
N ARG A 162 14.44 -21.08 -23.07
CA ARG A 162 15.75 -21.66 -23.39
C ARG A 162 15.93 -21.92 -24.89
N GLY A 163 17.10 -21.49 -25.41
CA GLY A 163 17.57 -21.81 -26.77
C GLY A 163 16.88 -21.01 -27.87
N ASP A 164 17.30 -21.26 -29.11
CA ASP A 164 16.83 -20.54 -30.29
C ASP A 164 15.37 -20.86 -30.66
N ALA A 165 14.85 -22.00 -30.20
CA ALA A 165 13.47 -22.45 -30.36
C ALA A 165 12.63 -22.19 -29.09
N ALA A 166 12.96 -21.18 -28.30
CA ALA A 166 12.24 -20.86 -27.07
C ALA A 166 10.77 -20.57 -27.34
N ALA A 167 9.88 -21.23 -26.59
CA ALA A 167 8.45 -20.99 -26.67
C ALA A 167 8.03 -19.63 -26.06
N SER A 168 8.91 -19.02 -25.27
CA SER A 168 8.68 -17.71 -24.61
C SER A 168 9.90 -16.82 -24.70
N SER A 169 9.69 -15.51 -24.80
CA SER A 169 10.74 -14.49 -24.85
C SER A 169 10.62 -13.51 -23.69
N MET A 170 11.74 -12.88 -23.35
CA MET A 170 11.73 -11.79 -22.37
C MET A 170 11.22 -10.49 -23.01
N TRP A 171 10.49 -9.69 -22.25
CA TRP A 171 10.09 -8.34 -22.66
C TRP A 171 11.32 -7.44 -22.68
N PHE A 172 11.63 -6.88 -23.86
CA PHE A 172 12.80 -6.02 -24.11
C PHE A 172 14.12 -6.62 -23.61
N ASP A 173 14.25 -7.95 -23.56
CA ASP A 173 15.39 -8.69 -23.00
C ASP A 173 15.71 -8.33 -21.53
N MET A 174 14.75 -7.76 -20.83
CA MET A 174 14.91 -7.27 -19.45
C MET A 174 13.94 -7.90 -18.46
N VAL A 175 12.72 -8.22 -18.90
CA VAL A 175 11.66 -8.68 -18.00
C VAL A 175 11.17 -10.05 -18.41
N ALA A 176 11.19 -11.01 -17.48
CA ALA A 176 10.64 -12.34 -17.68
C ALA A 176 9.42 -12.59 -16.78
N PHE A 177 8.27 -12.84 -17.42
CA PHE A 177 7.06 -13.27 -16.76
C PHE A 177 7.01 -14.79 -16.73
N THR A 178 7.05 -15.36 -15.54
CA THR A 178 7.09 -16.82 -15.35
C THR A 178 6.07 -17.27 -14.32
N ASN A 179 5.76 -18.57 -14.32
CA ASN A 179 4.91 -19.17 -13.31
C ASN A 179 5.55 -19.22 -11.90
N ARG A 180 6.80 -18.78 -11.76
CA ARG A 180 7.50 -18.62 -10.47
C ARG A 180 7.51 -17.17 -9.99
N GLY A 181 7.06 -16.24 -10.82
CA GLY A 181 7.04 -14.79 -10.57
C GLY A 181 7.62 -14.00 -11.73
N VAL A 182 7.83 -12.72 -11.51
CA VAL A 182 8.38 -11.80 -12.49
C VAL A 182 9.81 -11.44 -12.12
N TYR A 183 10.69 -11.54 -13.09
CA TYR A 183 12.09 -11.14 -12.98
C TYR A 183 12.26 -9.82 -13.72
N ILE A 184 12.72 -8.79 -13.01
CA ILE A 184 12.97 -7.45 -13.55
C ILE A 184 14.43 -7.03 -13.31
N PRO A 185 14.95 -6.06 -14.04
CA PRO A 185 16.28 -5.51 -13.76
C PRO A 185 16.38 -4.99 -12.33
N ARG A 186 17.51 -5.23 -11.68
CA ARG A 186 17.83 -4.67 -10.36
C ARG A 186 18.80 -3.51 -10.55
N LEU A 187 18.51 -2.41 -9.86
CA LEU A 187 19.47 -1.32 -9.73
C LEU A 187 20.65 -1.78 -8.87
N VAL A 188 21.84 -1.72 -9.42
CA VAL A 188 23.09 -1.95 -8.72
C VAL A 188 23.75 -0.60 -8.50
N LEU A 189 24.09 -0.31 -7.27
CA LEU A 189 24.74 0.93 -6.86
C LEU A 189 26.20 0.62 -6.56
N ASP A 190 27.10 1.31 -7.23
CA ASP A 190 28.49 1.37 -6.83
C ASP A 190 28.63 2.24 -5.58
N ASP A 191 29.82 2.24 -4.98
CA ASP A 191 30.11 2.94 -3.71
C ASP A 191 29.68 4.42 -3.71
N LEU A 192 29.69 5.08 -4.87
CA LEU A 192 29.28 6.48 -5.04
C LEU A 192 27.86 6.66 -5.56
N GLY A 193 27.11 5.59 -5.77
CA GLY A 193 25.75 5.64 -6.29
C GLY A 193 24.77 6.45 -5.45
N TRP A 194 24.97 6.44 -4.12
CA TRP A 194 24.14 7.22 -3.18
C TRP A 194 24.24 8.73 -3.39
N VAL A 195 25.40 9.23 -3.92
CA VAL A 195 25.61 10.67 -4.20
C VAL A 195 24.66 11.16 -5.27
N VAL A 196 24.31 10.31 -6.27
CA VAL A 196 23.33 10.66 -7.31
C VAL A 196 21.94 10.85 -6.70
N PHE A 197 21.55 9.99 -5.76
CA PHE A 197 20.27 10.16 -5.03
C PHE A 197 20.28 11.39 -4.13
N ALA A 198 21.39 11.70 -3.49
CA ALA A 198 21.55 12.93 -2.72
C ALA A 198 21.43 14.18 -3.61
N ALA A 199 22.07 14.17 -4.80
CA ALA A 199 21.94 15.25 -5.78
C ALA A 199 20.50 15.42 -6.27
N PHE A 200 19.77 14.32 -6.52
CA PHE A 200 18.36 14.35 -6.87
C PHE A 200 17.51 14.94 -5.74
N GLY A 201 17.73 14.53 -4.50
CA GLY A 201 17.05 15.09 -3.32
C GLY A 201 17.30 16.59 -3.16
N LEU A 202 18.55 17.04 -3.33
CA LEU A 202 18.91 18.47 -3.33
C LEU A 202 18.25 19.22 -4.49
N SER A 203 18.14 18.62 -5.67
CA SER A 203 17.44 19.18 -6.82
C SER A 203 15.95 19.38 -6.54
N ILE A 204 15.29 18.46 -5.83
CA ILE A 204 13.90 18.64 -5.39
C ILE A 204 13.78 19.86 -4.46
N ILE A 205 14.67 20.00 -3.49
CA ILE A 205 14.71 21.17 -2.60
C ILE A 205 14.92 22.47 -3.43
N GLY A 206 15.83 22.41 -4.41
CA GLY A 206 16.07 23.50 -5.34
C GLY A 206 14.83 23.92 -6.14
N VAL A 207 14.03 22.95 -6.61
CA VAL A 207 12.74 23.23 -7.29
C VAL A 207 11.76 23.95 -6.35
N PHE A 208 11.62 23.49 -5.10
CA PHE A 208 10.76 24.17 -4.13
C PHE A 208 11.22 25.58 -3.81
N ALA A 209 12.53 25.77 -3.63
CA ALA A 209 13.13 27.09 -3.39
C ALA A 209 12.90 28.04 -4.59
N PHE A 210 13.12 27.55 -5.82
CA PHE A 210 12.89 28.33 -7.04
C PHE A 210 11.42 28.72 -7.20
N ARG A 211 10.48 27.79 -7.01
CA ARG A 211 9.05 28.07 -7.09
C ARG A 211 8.60 29.08 -6.02
N ARG A 212 9.15 28.98 -4.80
CA ARG A 212 8.91 29.97 -3.74
C ARG A 212 9.46 31.34 -4.12
N TYR A 213 10.67 31.41 -4.68
CA TYR A 213 11.28 32.64 -5.19
C TYR A 213 10.43 33.26 -6.30
N ALA A 214 10.05 32.50 -7.33
CA ALA A 214 9.22 32.96 -8.44
C ALA A 214 7.87 33.53 -7.96
N ARG A 215 7.23 32.85 -7.01
CA ARG A 215 5.98 33.31 -6.38
C ARG A 215 6.18 34.61 -5.61
N ASN A 216 7.24 34.74 -4.81
CA ASN A 216 7.53 35.93 -4.06
C ASN A 216 7.84 37.14 -4.97
N LEU A 217 8.52 36.89 -6.10
CA LEU A 217 8.81 37.91 -7.10
C LEU A 217 7.51 38.43 -7.76
N LEU A 218 6.60 37.50 -8.09
CA LEU A 218 5.27 37.85 -8.62
C LEU A 218 4.52 38.79 -7.67
N PHE A 219 4.47 38.48 -6.36
CA PHE A 219 3.77 39.29 -5.38
C PHE A 219 4.45 40.64 -5.10
N LYS A 220 5.79 40.73 -5.25
CA LYS A 220 6.53 41.98 -4.98
C LYS A 220 6.61 42.90 -6.18
N THR A 221 6.72 42.38 -7.40
CA THR A 221 7.03 43.15 -8.60
C THR A 221 6.02 42.96 -9.72
N GLY A 222 5.03 42.09 -9.58
CA GLY A 222 4.07 41.76 -10.64
C GLY A 222 4.67 40.99 -11.81
N ARG A 223 5.96 40.61 -11.75
CA ARG A 223 6.65 39.94 -12.86
C ARG A 223 6.41 38.41 -12.81
N LEU A 224 5.81 37.89 -13.87
CA LEU A 224 5.62 36.43 -14.08
C LEU A 224 6.89 35.82 -14.64
N ILE A 225 7.42 34.80 -13.94
CA ILE A 225 8.50 33.93 -14.45
C ILE A 225 7.89 32.58 -14.78
N PRO A 226 8.17 32.01 -15.97
CA PRO A 226 7.75 30.64 -16.27
C PRO A 226 8.45 29.67 -15.32
N THR A 227 7.67 28.86 -14.58
CA THR A 227 8.24 27.97 -13.55
C THR A 227 8.37 26.53 -14.01
N PHE A 228 7.65 26.11 -15.06
CA PHE A 228 7.59 24.71 -15.47
C PHE A 228 8.93 24.21 -16.02
N LEU A 229 9.43 24.78 -17.11
CA LEU A 229 10.69 24.37 -17.75
C LEU A 229 11.93 24.54 -16.85
N PRO A 230 12.13 25.69 -16.15
CA PRO A 230 13.23 25.81 -15.21
C PRO A 230 13.16 24.81 -14.06
N SER A 231 11.96 24.46 -13.55
CA SER A 231 11.83 23.44 -12.52
C SER A 231 12.28 22.06 -13.00
N ILE A 232 11.96 21.68 -14.23
CA ILE A 232 12.45 20.43 -14.84
C ILE A 232 13.97 20.48 -15.02
N GLY A 233 14.51 21.62 -15.48
CA GLY A 233 15.96 21.81 -15.60
C GLY A 233 16.68 21.66 -14.27
N ILE A 234 16.20 22.30 -13.21
CA ILE A 234 16.77 22.20 -11.85
C ILE A 234 16.68 20.77 -11.32
N LEU A 235 15.65 20.02 -11.67
CA LEU A 235 15.46 18.64 -11.22
C LEU A 235 16.41 17.66 -11.93
N ILE A 236 16.56 17.81 -13.23
CA ILE A 236 17.24 16.81 -14.08
C ILE A 236 18.72 17.13 -14.25
N ILE A 237 19.06 18.38 -14.59
CA ILE A 237 20.42 18.74 -15.03
C ILE A 237 21.49 18.44 -13.95
N PRO A 238 21.34 18.85 -12.69
CA PRO A 238 22.34 18.57 -11.65
C PRO A 238 22.50 17.06 -11.40
N THR A 239 21.40 16.32 -11.40
CA THR A 239 21.38 14.87 -11.19
C THR A 239 22.12 14.14 -12.31
N VAL A 240 21.86 14.50 -13.57
CA VAL A 240 22.51 13.91 -14.74
C VAL A 240 23.99 14.28 -14.79
N LEU A 241 24.34 15.52 -14.47
CA LEU A 241 25.74 15.94 -14.42
C LEU A 241 26.52 15.15 -13.36
N VAL A 242 25.98 14.99 -12.17
CA VAL A 242 26.58 14.20 -11.08
C VAL A 242 26.70 12.73 -11.51
N TYR A 243 25.68 12.16 -12.14
CA TYR A 243 25.71 10.78 -12.63
C TYR A 243 26.87 10.52 -13.59
N PHE A 244 27.05 11.39 -14.59
CA PHE A 244 28.15 11.23 -15.55
C PHE A 244 29.52 11.61 -14.96
N ALA A 245 29.59 12.62 -14.10
CA ALA A 245 30.83 13.01 -13.44
C ALA A 245 31.41 11.91 -12.53
N LEU A 246 30.55 11.06 -11.99
CA LEU A 246 30.94 9.92 -11.16
C LEU A 246 31.16 8.62 -11.96
N GLY A 247 31.16 8.69 -13.30
CA GLY A 247 31.39 7.53 -14.15
C GLY A 247 30.21 6.55 -14.22
N SER A 248 28.96 7.05 -14.09
CA SER A 248 27.73 6.24 -14.16
C SER A 248 27.62 5.18 -13.07
N PRO A 249 27.62 5.57 -11.77
CA PRO A 249 27.69 4.66 -10.64
C PRO A 249 26.40 3.89 -10.36
N ILE A 250 25.42 3.98 -11.24
CA ILE A 250 24.16 3.24 -11.17
C ILE A 250 24.06 2.36 -12.39
N GLY A 251 24.15 1.05 -12.19
CA GLY A 251 23.99 0.04 -13.23
C GLY A 251 22.64 -0.68 -13.14
N LEU A 252 22.31 -1.43 -14.19
CA LEU A 252 21.18 -2.35 -14.23
C LEU A 252 21.72 -3.77 -14.38
N GLU A 253 21.42 -4.61 -13.40
CA GLU A 253 21.67 -6.05 -13.49
C GLU A 253 20.42 -6.71 -14.05
N ASN A 254 20.48 -7.15 -15.31
CA ASN A 254 19.38 -7.84 -15.95
C ASN A 254 19.28 -9.29 -15.49
N PRO A 255 18.06 -9.83 -15.34
CA PRO A 255 17.87 -11.25 -15.10
C PRO A 255 18.32 -12.04 -16.32
N ALA A 256 19.07 -13.11 -16.09
CA ALA A 256 19.54 -14.01 -17.14
C ALA A 256 19.18 -15.46 -16.79
N LEU A 257 18.72 -16.23 -17.78
CA LEU A 257 18.43 -17.65 -17.57
C LEU A 257 19.74 -18.42 -17.34
N LYS A 258 19.93 -18.94 -16.13
CA LYS A 258 21.09 -19.78 -15.76
C LYS A 258 20.61 -21.10 -15.17
N GLY A 259 20.86 -22.20 -15.88
CA GLY A 259 20.38 -23.51 -15.47
C GLY A 259 18.85 -23.66 -15.59
N PHE A 260 18.14 -23.91 -14.51
CA PHE A 260 16.71 -24.16 -14.47
C PHE A 260 15.87 -22.94 -14.02
N ASN A 261 16.52 -21.80 -13.82
CA ASN A 261 15.85 -20.60 -13.35
C ASN A 261 16.58 -19.33 -13.78
N PHE A 262 15.90 -18.17 -13.69
CA PHE A 262 16.55 -16.88 -13.86
C PHE A 262 17.42 -16.56 -12.63
N LYS A 263 18.59 -15.98 -12.87
CA LYS A 263 19.51 -15.44 -11.86
C LYS A 263 19.85 -13.99 -12.21
N GLY A 264 20.19 -13.20 -11.20
CA GLY A 264 20.37 -11.76 -11.34
C GLY A 264 19.02 -11.03 -11.37
N GLY A 265 19.06 -9.71 -11.41
CA GLY A 265 17.88 -8.88 -11.33
C GLY A 265 17.14 -8.97 -9.99
N LEU A 266 15.94 -8.42 -9.94
CA LEU A 266 15.01 -8.50 -8.82
C LEU A 266 13.91 -9.53 -9.13
N HIS A 267 13.76 -10.52 -8.27
CA HIS A 267 12.72 -11.53 -8.38
C HIS A 267 11.51 -11.16 -7.51
N LEU A 268 10.42 -10.79 -8.15
CA LEU A 268 9.11 -10.61 -7.51
C LEU A 268 8.37 -11.94 -7.55
N ARG A 269 8.17 -12.55 -6.38
CA ARG A 269 7.51 -13.84 -6.27
C ARG A 269 6.07 -13.79 -6.77
N LEU A 270 5.60 -14.90 -7.33
CA LEU A 270 4.24 -15.00 -7.86
C LEU A 270 3.17 -14.68 -6.80
N SER A 271 3.39 -15.13 -5.57
CA SER A 271 2.47 -14.86 -4.45
C SER A 271 2.32 -13.37 -4.15
N LEU A 272 3.42 -12.61 -4.19
CA LEU A 272 3.38 -11.15 -3.99
C LEU A 272 2.59 -10.47 -5.11
N ILE A 273 2.85 -10.88 -6.37
CA ILE A 273 2.18 -10.29 -7.53
C ILE A 273 0.69 -10.61 -7.53
N ALA A 274 0.33 -11.87 -7.28
CA ALA A 274 -1.07 -12.29 -7.23
C ALA A 274 -1.83 -11.55 -6.12
N LEU A 275 -1.22 -11.41 -4.94
CA LEU A 275 -1.80 -10.66 -3.83
C LEU A 275 -1.97 -9.18 -4.18
N TRP A 276 -0.94 -8.54 -4.75
CA TRP A 276 -1.00 -7.15 -5.18
C TRP A 276 -2.10 -6.92 -6.23
N PHE A 277 -2.14 -7.74 -7.29
CA PHE A 277 -3.16 -7.61 -8.34
C PHE A 277 -4.57 -7.82 -7.80
N ALA A 278 -4.78 -8.86 -7.00
CA ALA A 278 -6.08 -9.15 -6.41
C ALA A 278 -6.57 -7.98 -5.53
N LEU A 279 -5.71 -7.47 -4.65
CA LEU A 279 -6.04 -6.34 -3.79
C LEU A 279 -6.29 -5.06 -4.59
N ALA A 280 -5.48 -4.79 -5.64
CA ALA A 280 -5.64 -3.63 -6.49
C ALA A 280 -6.99 -3.64 -7.23
N ILE A 281 -7.34 -4.74 -7.86
CA ILE A 281 -8.59 -4.87 -8.61
C ILE A 281 -9.80 -4.89 -7.66
N TYR A 282 -9.72 -5.63 -6.57
CA TYR A 282 -10.80 -5.72 -5.57
C TYR A 282 -11.08 -4.35 -4.92
N THR A 283 -10.06 -3.71 -4.36
CA THR A 283 -10.21 -2.41 -3.70
C THR A 283 -10.58 -1.32 -4.71
N GLY A 284 -10.05 -1.40 -5.94
CA GLY A 284 -10.41 -0.52 -7.04
C GLY A 284 -11.90 -0.55 -7.37
N ALA A 285 -12.58 -1.70 -7.25
CA ALA A 285 -14.02 -1.81 -7.45
C ALA A 285 -14.82 -1.01 -6.39
N PHE A 286 -14.38 -1.00 -5.13
CA PHE A 286 -15.00 -0.18 -4.08
C PHE A 286 -14.75 1.32 -4.29
N ILE A 287 -13.52 1.68 -4.68
CA ILE A 287 -13.18 3.07 -5.00
C ILE A 287 -14.01 3.56 -6.19
N ALA A 288 -14.18 2.73 -7.23
CA ALA A 288 -14.99 3.07 -8.41
C ALA A 288 -16.44 3.40 -8.05
N GLU A 289 -17.04 2.65 -7.13
CA GLU A 289 -18.39 2.94 -6.66
C GLU A 289 -18.45 4.24 -5.85
N ASN A 290 -17.48 4.49 -4.98
CA ASN A 290 -17.39 5.73 -4.22
C ASN A 290 -17.21 6.95 -5.12
N VAL A 291 -16.35 6.86 -6.15
CA VAL A 291 -16.14 7.92 -7.14
C VAL A 291 -17.43 8.17 -7.92
N ARG A 292 -18.10 7.13 -8.41
CA ARG A 292 -19.39 7.24 -9.10
C ARG A 292 -20.44 7.94 -8.22
N ALA A 293 -20.58 7.46 -6.98
CA ALA A 293 -21.55 8.02 -6.05
C ALA A 293 -21.23 9.49 -5.71
N GLY A 294 -19.96 9.82 -5.51
CA GLY A 294 -19.51 11.20 -5.25
C GLY A 294 -19.82 12.15 -6.40
N ILE A 295 -19.59 11.74 -7.66
CA ILE A 295 -19.89 12.56 -8.82
C ILE A 295 -21.43 12.75 -8.98
N GLN A 296 -22.20 11.71 -8.75
CA GLN A 296 -23.68 11.78 -8.86
C GLN A 296 -24.34 12.55 -7.71
N ALA A 297 -23.66 12.75 -6.58
CA ALA A 297 -24.16 13.53 -5.45
C ALA A 297 -24.12 15.05 -5.68
N ILE A 298 -23.37 15.50 -6.69
CA ILE A 298 -23.29 16.93 -7.03
C ILE A 298 -24.58 17.36 -7.73
N SER A 299 -25.21 18.45 -7.25
CA SER A 299 -26.43 18.99 -7.84
C SER A 299 -26.17 19.52 -9.26
N TYR A 300 -27.16 19.34 -10.17
CA TYR A 300 -27.06 19.75 -11.57
C TYR A 300 -26.70 21.24 -11.77
N GLY A 301 -27.09 22.11 -10.84
CA GLY A 301 -26.76 23.54 -10.91
C GLY A 301 -25.29 23.93 -10.68
N GLN A 302 -24.43 22.93 -10.39
CA GLN A 302 -22.97 23.16 -10.30
C GLN A 302 -22.19 22.61 -11.49
N THR A 303 -22.90 22.02 -12.46
CA THR A 303 -22.32 21.43 -13.68
C THR A 303 -22.57 22.29 -14.92
N GLU A 304 -23.31 23.40 -14.79
CA GLU A 304 -23.44 24.47 -15.78
C GLU A 304 -22.40 25.57 -15.55
#